data_8fe1a798ed450d60333aa45a063cbd71
#
_entry.id   8fe1a798ed450d60333aa45a063cbd71
#
_cell.length_a   1.000
_cell.length_b   1.000
_cell.length_c   1.000
_cell.angle_alpha   90.00
_cell.angle_beta   90.00
_cell.angle_gamma   90.00
#
_symmetry.space_group_name_H-M   'P 1'
#
loop_
_entity.id
_entity.type
_entity.pdbx_description
1 polymer ?
#
loop_
_entity_poly.entity_id
_entity_poly.type
_entity_poly.pdbx_seq_one_letter_code
_entity_poly.pdbx_strand_id
1 'polypeptide(L)'
;MSVSGFGFQAPAEDSIAIDAVSGWPALSTGEFRELRRIPEFFSEKAIEDSLNRSVAEIQQQILNYVTGNFVGQASTDTEVPFTLGASLAPNFSAQQISIYRGAVYARSHADLLGYFSAVDQKDAGNNKAQDVDQQHAILAQSNRAVRLLLGLGRAGVHAL
;
A
#
# COMPACT_ATOMS: atom_id res chain seq x y z
N MET A 1 17.46 -42.47 -12.56
CA MET A 1 16.34 -41.94 -13.36
C MET A 1 15.63 -40.87 -12.56
N SER A 2 15.85 -39.62 -12.90
CA SER A 2 15.12 -38.53 -12.28
C SER A 2 13.79 -38.38 -13.02
N VAL A 3 12.72 -38.59 -12.30
CA VAL A 3 11.38 -38.21 -12.76
C VAL A 3 11.29 -36.69 -12.67
N SER A 4 11.49 -36.00 -13.80
CA SER A 4 11.18 -34.59 -13.88
C SER A 4 9.66 -34.47 -13.79
N GLY A 5 9.19 -34.06 -12.60
CA GLY A 5 7.84 -33.58 -12.44
C GLY A 5 7.61 -32.41 -13.40
N PHE A 6 6.63 -32.53 -14.27
CA PHE A 6 6.12 -31.43 -15.06
C PHE A 6 5.49 -30.40 -14.11
N GLY A 7 6.32 -29.57 -13.49
CA GLY A 7 5.89 -28.32 -12.93
C GLY A 7 5.70 -27.34 -14.09
N PHE A 8 4.50 -27.16 -14.57
CA PHE A 8 4.16 -25.98 -15.36
C PHE A 8 4.33 -24.79 -14.45
N GLN A 9 5.53 -24.25 -14.39
CA GLN A 9 5.77 -22.94 -13.84
C GLN A 9 5.36 -22.00 -14.96
N ALA A 10 4.22 -21.32 -14.78
CA ALA A 10 3.87 -20.22 -15.67
C ALA A 10 5.06 -19.25 -15.71
N PRO A 11 5.45 -18.75 -16.91
CA PRO A 11 6.53 -17.79 -16.99
C PRO A 11 6.21 -16.63 -16.04
N ALA A 12 7.15 -16.33 -15.14
CA ALA A 12 7.02 -15.18 -14.25
C ALA A 12 6.84 -13.94 -15.12
N GLU A 13 5.72 -13.24 -14.95
CA GLU A 13 5.51 -11.96 -15.63
C GLU A 13 6.59 -10.99 -15.16
N ASP A 14 7.09 -10.16 -16.08
CA ASP A 14 8.11 -9.17 -15.77
C ASP A 14 7.58 -8.13 -14.77
N SER A 15 8.41 -7.80 -13.78
CA SER A 15 8.09 -6.77 -12.80
C SER A 15 7.86 -5.41 -13.47
N ILE A 16 6.78 -4.74 -13.10
CA ILE A 16 6.43 -3.40 -13.59
C ILE A 16 6.84 -2.37 -12.55
N ALA A 17 7.57 -1.34 -12.99
CA ALA A 17 7.93 -0.21 -12.14
C ALA A 17 6.71 0.69 -11.91
N ILE A 18 6.52 1.13 -10.67
CA ILE A 18 5.43 1.99 -10.25
C ILE A 18 6.02 3.32 -9.76
N ASP A 19 5.51 4.42 -10.30
CA ASP A 19 5.88 5.78 -9.89
C ASP A 19 7.39 6.07 -9.95
N ALA A 20 8.05 5.62 -11.03
CA ALA A 20 9.51 5.68 -11.15
C ALA A 20 10.08 7.10 -11.37
N VAL A 21 9.25 8.09 -11.72
CA VAL A 21 9.69 9.42 -12.21
C VAL A 21 9.18 10.61 -11.40
N SER A 22 8.29 10.42 -10.44
CA SER A 22 7.67 11.53 -9.70
C SER A 22 8.58 12.18 -8.65
N GLY A 23 9.67 11.52 -8.29
CA GLY A 23 10.52 11.90 -7.17
C GLY A 23 10.10 11.25 -5.82
N TRP A 24 8.93 10.65 -5.75
CA TRP A 24 8.53 9.80 -4.63
C TRP A 24 9.27 8.46 -4.69
N PRO A 25 9.36 7.72 -3.56
CA PRO A 25 10.04 6.43 -3.58
C PRO A 25 9.45 5.49 -4.63
N ALA A 26 10.27 4.98 -5.53
CA ALA A 26 9.87 4.04 -6.55
C ALA A 26 9.46 2.69 -5.95
N LEU A 27 8.45 2.08 -6.56
CA LEU A 27 7.89 0.79 -6.18
C LEU A 27 7.92 -0.15 -7.39
N SER A 28 7.63 -1.42 -7.17
CA SER A 28 7.47 -2.38 -8.27
C SER A 28 6.48 -3.48 -7.91
N THR A 29 5.86 -4.04 -8.93
CA THR A 29 4.98 -5.20 -8.78
C THR A 29 5.73 -6.42 -8.26
N GLY A 30 6.97 -6.61 -8.66
CA GLY A 30 7.82 -7.71 -8.21
C GLY A 30 8.14 -7.64 -6.72
N GLU A 31 8.57 -6.47 -6.23
CA GLU A 31 8.81 -6.25 -4.80
C GLU A 31 7.52 -6.43 -3.98
N PHE A 32 6.41 -5.94 -4.48
CA PHE A 32 5.11 -6.11 -3.83
C PHE A 32 4.72 -7.58 -3.69
N ARG A 33 4.89 -8.38 -4.75
CA ARG A 33 4.63 -9.82 -4.70
C ARG A 33 5.48 -10.51 -3.65
N GLU A 34 6.76 -10.22 -3.63
CA GLU A 34 7.72 -10.84 -2.71
C GLU A 34 7.42 -10.50 -1.26
N LEU A 35 7.26 -9.22 -0.95
CA LEU A 35 7.06 -8.75 0.42
C LEU A 35 5.68 -9.10 1.00
N ARG A 36 4.66 -9.17 0.17
CA ARG A 36 3.27 -9.42 0.59
C ARG A 36 2.76 -10.80 0.25
N ARG A 37 3.58 -11.63 -0.39
CA ARG A 37 3.20 -12.99 -0.83
C ARG A 37 1.89 -12.98 -1.63
N ILE A 38 1.82 -12.08 -2.61
CA ILE A 38 0.63 -11.94 -3.45
C ILE A 38 0.48 -13.17 -4.34
N PRO A 39 -0.70 -13.80 -4.38
CA PRO A 39 -0.93 -14.99 -5.18
C PRO A 39 -0.66 -14.78 -6.68
N GLU A 40 -0.17 -15.82 -7.34
CA GLU A 40 0.21 -15.76 -8.76
C GLU A 40 -0.97 -15.56 -9.71
N PHE A 41 -2.19 -15.87 -9.28
CA PHE A 41 -3.37 -15.68 -10.12
C PHE A 41 -3.73 -14.22 -10.39
N PHE A 42 -3.21 -13.27 -9.61
CA PHE A 42 -3.33 -11.85 -9.96
C PHE A 42 -2.36 -11.52 -11.10
N SER A 43 -2.88 -10.98 -12.20
CA SER A 43 -2.02 -10.50 -13.29
C SER A 43 -1.20 -9.29 -12.87
N GLU A 44 -0.03 -9.09 -13.49
CA GLU A 44 0.79 -7.90 -13.23
C GLU A 44 0.03 -6.60 -13.51
N LYS A 45 -0.86 -6.60 -14.50
CA LYS A 45 -1.73 -5.46 -14.81
C LYS A 45 -2.72 -5.13 -13.71
N ALA A 46 -3.32 -6.13 -13.08
CA ALA A 46 -4.22 -5.92 -11.95
C ALA A 46 -3.49 -5.37 -10.73
N ILE A 47 -2.27 -5.87 -10.49
CA ILE A 47 -1.39 -5.40 -9.41
C ILE A 47 -0.92 -3.96 -9.69
N GLU A 48 -0.50 -3.67 -10.93
CA GLU A 48 -0.12 -2.33 -11.36
C GLU A 48 -1.23 -1.31 -11.08
N ASP A 49 -2.45 -1.63 -11.49
CA ASP A 49 -3.61 -0.76 -11.30
C ASP A 49 -3.91 -0.51 -9.81
N SER A 50 -3.89 -1.56 -8.99
CA SER A 50 -4.09 -1.44 -7.54
C SER A 50 -2.98 -0.62 -6.87
N LEU A 51 -1.72 -0.83 -7.25
CA LEU A 51 -0.60 -0.06 -6.71
C LEU A 51 -0.69 1.42 -7.11
N ASN A 52 -1.03 1.73 -8.35
CA ASN A 52 -1.19 3.12 -8.81
C ASN A 52 -2.29 3.85 -8.03
N ARG A 53 -3.43 3.21 -7.77
CA ARG A 53 -4.48 3.79 -6.92
C ARG A 53 -3.99 4.03 -5.49
N SER A 54 -3.33 3.06 -4.90
CA SER A 54 -2.80 3.17 -3.54
C SER A 54 -1.73 4.27 -3.40
N VAL A 55 -0.87 4.40 -4.41
CA VAL A 55 0.11 5.50 -4.50
C VAL A 55 -0.61 6.85 -4.51
N ALA A 56 -1.58 7.03 -5.42
CA ALA A 56 -2.33 8.27 -5.54
C ALA A 56 -3.03 8.66 -4.23
N GLU A 57 -3.69 7.71 -3.58
CA GLU A 57 -4.39 7.96 -2.31
C GLU A 57 -3.43 8.37 -1.19
N ILE A 58 -2.32 7.65 -1.04
CA ILE A 58 -1.35 7.92 0.04
C ILE A 58 -0.61 9.23 -0.20
N GLN A 59 -0.17 9.49 -1.43
CA GLN A 59 0.48 10.74 -1.77
C GLN A 59 -0.45 11.92 -1.52
N GLN A 60 -1.70 11.83 -1.96
CA GLN A 60 -2.68 12.89 -1.72
C GLN A 60 -2.96 13.08 -0.22
N GLN A 61 -3.07 12.01 0.54
CA GLN A 61 -3.28 12.07 1.98
C GLN A 61 -2.11 12.78 2.68
N ILE A 62 -0.88 12.46 2.32
CA ILE A 62 0.32 13.09 2.86
C ILE A 62 0.38 14.58 2.47
N LEU A 63 0.17 14.89 1.19
CA LEU A 63 0.22 16.26 0.69
C LEU A 63 -0.88 17.12 1.32
N ASN A 64 -2.10 16.64 1.42
CA ASN A 64 -3.20 17.34 2.06
C ASN A 64 -2.88 17.68 3.52
N TYR A 65 -2.27 16.75 4.24
CA TYR A 65 -1.86 16.96 5.62
C TYR A 65 -0.77 18.03 5.73
N VAL A 66 0.28 17.93 4.90
CA VAL A 66 1.42 18.86 4.93
C VAL A 66 1.03 20.28 4.48
N THR A 67 0.15 20.39 3.49
CA THR A 67 -0.28 21.69 2.96
C THR A 67 -1.44 22.31 3.73
N GLY A 68 -1.98 21.62 4.73
CA GLY A 68 -3.12 22.10 5.51
C GLY A 68 -4.45 22.12 4.73
N ASN A 69 -4.53 21.47 3.59
CA ASN A 69 -5.74 21.42 2.73
C ASN A 69 -6.78 20.40 3.22
N PHE A 70 -6.95 20.27 4.53
CA PHE A 70 -8.12 19.58 5.06
C PHE A 70 -9.35 20.49 4.94
N VAL A 71 -10.40 19.98 4.35
CA VAL A 71 -11.69 20.66 4.30
C VAL A 71 -12.12 21.02 5.73
N GLY A 72 -12.09 22.30 6.07
CA GLY A 72 -12.57 22.81 7.33
C GLY A 72 -11.53 23.13 8.41
N GLN A 73 -10.23 23.00 8.16
CA GLN A 73 -9.20 23.45 9.09
C GLN A 73 -8.40 24.63 8.52
N ALA A 74 -8.26 25.67 9.32
CA ALA A 74 -7.31 26.74 9.06
C ALA A 74 -5.89 26.16 9.01
N SER A 75 -5.09 26.60 8.02
CA SER A 75 -3.69 26.24 7.87
C SER A 75 -2.92 26.57 9.14
N THR A 76 -2.68 25.58 9.97
CA THR A 76 -1.60 25.62 10.92
C THR A 76 -0.39 25.00 10.24
N ASP A 77 0.78 25.62 10.36
CA ASP A 77 2.04 25.03 9.92
C ASP A 77 2.17 23.67 10.60
N THR A 78 1.82 22.63 9.85
CA THR A 78 1.85 21.26 10.39
C THR A 78 3.26 20.75 10.25
N GLU A 79 3.97 20.67 11.36
CA GLU A 79 5.34 20.19 11.41
C GLU A 79 5.37 18.69 11.14
N VAL A 80 6.03 18.29 10.06
CA VAL A 80 6.25 16.88 9.68
C VAL A 80 7.76 16.58 9.66
N PRO A 81 8.17 15.32 9.89
CA PRO A 81 9.59 14.96 10.01
C PRO A 81 10.29 14.78 8.65
N PHE A 82 9.88 15.51 7.64
CA PHE A 82 10.50 15.56 6.31
C PHE A 82 10.21 16.90 5.63
N THR A 83 10.93 17.17 4.55
CA THR A 83 10.72 18.39 3.72
C THR A 83 10.20 17.99 2.35
N LEU A 84 9.46 18.90 1.70
CA LEU A 84 9.03 18.75 0.33
C LEU A 84 10.00 19.48 -0.61
N GLY A 85 10.39 18.82 -1.69
CA GLY A 85 11.17 19.40 -2.78
C GLY A 85 10.31 20.25 -3.73
N ALA A 86 10.94 20.82 -4.77
CA ALA A 86 10.29 21.68 -5.76
C ALA A 86 9.13 21.01 -6.51
N SER A 87 9.16 19.68 -6.66
CA SER A 87 8.11 18.87 -7.30
C SER A 87 7.07 18.32 -6.31
N LEU A 88 7.00 18.86 -5.10
CA LEU A 88 6.18 18.34 -3.99
C LEU A 88 6.50 16.87 -3.59
N ALA A 89 7.66 16.37 -4.01
CA ALA A 89 8.13 15.08 -3.56
C ALA A 89 8.85 15.21 -2.21
N PRO A 90 8.57 14.32 -1.26
CA PRO A 90 9.18 14.38 0.07
C PRO A 90 10.65 13.94 0.03
N ASN A 91 11.48 14.60 0.80
CA ASN A 91 12.86 14.18 1.03
C ASN A 91 12.91 13.18 2.18
N PHE A 92 12.53 11.95 1.90
CA PHE A 92 12.49 10.88 2.88
C PHE A 92 13.88 10.30 3.17
N SER A 93 14.14 10.01 4.45
CA SER A 93 15.27 9.16 4.84
C SER A 93 15.03 7.72 4.38
N ALA A 94 16.08 6.88 4.42
CA ALA A 94 15.96 5.47 4.07
C ALA A 94 14.89 4.74 4.89
N GLN A 95 14.76 5.06 6.17
CA GLN A 95 13.71 4.51 7.03
C GLN A 95 12.31 4.97 6.60
N GLN A 96 12.15 6.25 6.29
CA GLN A 96 10.87 6.79 5.82
C GLN A 96 10.47 6.23 4.46
N ILE A 97 11.41 5.98 3.56
CA ILE A 97 11.16 5.27 2.30
C ILE A 97 10.59 3.88 2.56
N SER A 98 11.18 3.13 3.47
CA SER A 98 10.70 1.80 3.85
C SER A 98 9.27 1.84 4.43
N ILE A 99 8.98 2.82 5.27
CA ILE A 99 7.64 3.01 5.86
C ILE A 99 6.62 3.40 4.78
N TYR A 100 6.99 4.28 3.85
CA TYR A 100 6.14 4.66 2.71
C TYR A 100 5.79 3.46 1.83
N ARG A 101 6.80 2.68 1.43
CA ARG A 101 6.59 1.44 0.66
C ARG A 101 5.67 0.47 1.41
N GLY A 102 5.89 0.28 2.69
CA GLY A 102 5.04 -0.54 3.54
C GLY A 102 3.59 -0.06 3.59
N ALA A 103 3.38 1.26 3.63
CA ALA A 103 2.04 1.86 3.61
C ALA A 103 1.32 1.58 2.29
N VAL A 104 1.99 1.80 1.15
CA VAL A 104 1.41 1.56 -0.19
C VAL A 104 1.12 0.08 -0.40
N TYR A 105 2.08 -0.79 -0.08
CA TYR A 105 1.91 -2.23 -0.26
C TYR A 105 0.82 -2.81 0.65
N ALA A 106 0.68 -2.33 1.87
CA ALA A 106 -0.41 -2.76 2.73
C ALA A 106 -1.77 -2.32 2.18
N ARG A 107 -1.89 -1.09 1.69
CA ARG A 107 -3.15 -0.59 1.11
C ARG A 107 -3.56 -1.36 -0.15
N SER A 108 -2.63 -1.59 -1.05
CA SER A 108 -2.86 -2.38 -2.25
C SER A 108 -3.21 -3.84 -1.93
N HIS A 109 -2.56 -4.43 -0.94
CA HIS A 109 -2.89 -5.78 -0.49
C HIS A 109 -4.32 -5.87 0.05
N ALA A 110 -4.75 -4.92 0.86
CA ALA A 110 -6.12 -4.85 1.35
C ALA A 110 -7.15 -4.68 0.20
N ASP A 111 -6.82 -3.86 -0.80
CA ASP A 111 -7.64 -3.65 -1.99
C ASP A 111 -7.80 -4.95 -2.81
N LEU A 112 -6.71 -5.66 -3.06
CA LEU A 112 -6.74 -6.94 -3.77
C LEU A 112 -7.51 -8.03 -3.01
N LEU A 113 -7.41 -8.09 -1.69
CA LEU A 113 -8.21 -9.01 -0.87
C LEU A 113 -9.71 -8.71 -0.99
N GLY A 114 -10.10 -7.45 -0.98
CA GLY A 114 -11.48 -7.03 -1.18
C GLY A 114 -12.01 -7.44 -2.56
N TYR A 115 -11.22 -7.26 -3.60
CA TYR A 115 -11.55 -7.68 -4.95
C TYR A 115 -11.72 -9.21 -5.04
N PHE A 116 -10.82 -9.95 -4.45
CA PHE A 116 -10.86 -11.42 -4.46
C PHE A 116 -12.10 -11.97 -3.74
N SER A 117 -12.43 -11.43 -2.59
CA SER A 117 -13.62 -11.85 -1.84
C SER A 117 -14.92 -11.59 -2.61
N ALA A 118 -14.95 -10.58 -3.46
CA ALA A 118 -16.10 -10.26 -4.31
C ALA A 118 -16.24 -11.23 -5.49
N VAL A 119 -15.14 -11.74 -6.04
CA VAL A 119 -15.14 -12.65 -7.19
C VAL A 119 -15.40 -14.10 -6.77
N ASP A 120 -14.89 -14.50 -5.60
CA ASP A 120 -14.94 -15.88 -5.11
C ASP A 120 -16.21 -16.20 -4.29
N GLN A 121 -17.26 -15.45 -4.49
CA GLN A 121 -18.50 -15.57 -3.71
C GLN A 121 -19.24 -16.92 -3.88
N LYS A 122 -18.76 -17.82 -4.71
CA LYS A 122 -19.50 -19.05 -5.04
C LYS A 122 -19.29 -20.20 -4.06
N ASP A 123 -18.23 -20.27 -3.27
CA ASP A 123 -17.87 -21.52 -2.59
C ASP A 123 -17.63 -21.47 -1.08
N ALA A 124 -17.75 -20.34 -0.37
CA ALA A 124 -17.38 -20.36 1.04
C ALA A 124 -18.27 -19.48 1.94
N GLY A 125 -19.32 -20.08 2.47
CA GLY A 125 -20.17 -19.46 3.49
C GLY A 125 -19.49 -19.10 4.82
N ASN A 126 -18.30 -19.62 5.11
CA ASN A 126 -17.62 -19.47 6.41
C ASN A 126 -16.39 -18.56 6.43
N ASN A 127 -15.82 -18.20 5.28
CA ASN A 127 -14.58 -17.43 5.23
C ASN A 127 -14.77 -15.91 5.09
N LYS A 128 -15.98 -15.45 4.80
CA LYS A 128 -16.25 -14.01 4.54
C LYS A 128 -15.94 -13.09 5.71
N ALA A 129 -16.28 -13.50 6.93
CA ALA A 129 -16.03 -12.66 8.11
C ALA A 129 -14.52 -12.57 8.40
N GLN A 130 -13.80 -13.67 8.25
CA GLN A 130 -12.34 -13.73 8.47
C GLN A 130 -11.58 -12.93 7.41
N ASP A 131 -12.01 -12.96 6.15
CA ASP A 131 -11.42 -12.21 5.05
C ASP A 131 -11.61 -10.69 5.23
N VAL A 132 -12.77 -10.26 5.69
CA VAL A 132 -13.07 -8.85 5.99
C VAL A 132 -12.22 -8.36 7.17
N ASP A 133 -12.11 -9.14 8.23
CA ASP A 133 -11.28 -8.80 9.38
C ASP A 133 -9.80 -8.70 9.01
N GLN A 134 -9.31 -9.62 8.17
CA GLN A 134 -7.96 -9.58 7.65
C GLN A 134 -7.72 -8.34 6.77
N GLN A 135 -8.65 -8.03 5.88
CA GLN A 135 -8.59 -6.82 5.06
C GLN A 135 -8.52 -5.55 5.92
N HIS A 136 -9.36 -5.43 6.93
CA HIS A 136 -9.35 -4.30 7.86
C HIS A 136 -8.05 -4.22 8.66
N ALA A 137 -7.51 -5.35 9.11
CA ALA A 137 -6.25 -5.40 9.82
C ALA A 137 -5.07 -4.92 8.96
N ILE A 138 -5.03 -5.31 7.69
CA ILE A 138 -4.00 -4.89 6.72
C ILE A 138 -4.17 -3.40 6.37
N LEU A 139 -5.40 -2.93 6.17
CA LEU A 139 -5.66 -1.52 5.93
C LEU A 139 -5.24 -0.66 7.13
N ALA A 140 -5.46 -1.15 8.34
CA ALA A 140 -4.99 -0.50 9.56
C ALA A 140 -3.46 -0.42 9.63
N GLN A 141 -2.72 -1.41 9.07
CA GLN A 141 -1.26 -1.32 8.94
C GLN A 141 -0.85 -0.15 8.05
N SER A 142 -1.51 0.02 6.89
CA SER A 142 -1.27 1.14 5.99
C SER A 142 -1.49 2.48 6.69
N ASN A 143 -2.61 2.63 7.38
CA ASN A 143 -2.96 3.87 8.08
C ASN A 143 -1.96 4.17 9.21
N ARG A 144 -1.51 3.18 9.95
CA ARG A 144 -0.47 3.36 10.99
C ARG A 144 0.86 3.80 10.38
N ALA A 145 1.25 3.25 9.22
CA ALA A 145 2.46 3.63 8.54
C ALA A 145 2.41 5.08 8.05
N VAL A 146 1.29 5.52 7.47
CA VAL A 146 1.09 6.92 7.07
C VAL A 146 1.16 7.86 8.29
N ARG A 147 0.50 7.51 9.39
CA ARG A 147 0.57 8.30 10.63
C ARG A 147 2.00 8.42 11.16
N LEU A 148 2.76 7.33 11.08
CA LEU A 148 4.16 7.33 11.49
C LEU A 148 5.01 8.25 10.61
N LEU A 149 4.80 8.23 9.28
CA LEU A 149 5.46 9.17 8.35
C LEU A 149 5.17 10.64 8.69
N LEU A 150 3.94 10.92 9.10
CA LEU A 150 3.51 12.28 9.44
C LEU A 150 3.93 12.72 10.85
N GLY A 151 4.65 11.87 11.59
CA GLY A 151 5.03 12.15 12.98
C GLY A 151 3.89 12.08 13.98
N LEU A 152 2.75 11.50 13.57
CA LEU A 152 1.59 11.32 14.43
C LEU A 152 1.74 10.06 15.28
N GLY A 153 1.53 10.17 16.57
CA GLY A 153 1.50 9.03 17.47
C GLY A 153 0.36 8.05 17.12
N ARG A 154 0.36 6.88 17.78
CA ARG A 154 -0.77 5.97 17.71
C ARG A 154 -2.04 6.70 18.13
N ALA A 155 -3.12 6.49 17.41
CA ALA A 155 -4.43 6.91 17.90
C ALA A 155 -4.71 6.10 19.18
N GLY A 156 -4.37 6.67 20.32
CA GLY A 156 -4.74 6.13 21.60
C GLY A 156 -6.19 6.54 21.85
N VAL A 157 -7.06 5.58 22.09
CA VAL A 157 -8.30 5.87 22.79
C VAL A 157 -7.87 6.18 24.22
N HIS A 158 -7.65 7.44 24.54
CA HIS A 158 -7.59 7.87 25.91
C HIS A 158 -9.05 7.82 26.42
N ALA A 159 -9.40 6.71 27.05
CA ALA A 159 -10.54 6.71 27.96
C ALA A 159 -10.22 7.72 29.06
N LEU A 160 -10.95 8.78 29.06
CA LEU A 160 -11.02 9.69 30.22
C LEU A 160 -11.63 8.97 31.39
#